data_f4a543d574f6b15a8649e4a61161e858
#
_entry.id   f4a543d574f6b15a8649e4a61161e858
#
_cell.length_a   1.000
_cell.length_b   1.000
_cell.length_c   1.000
_cell.angle_alpha   90.00
_cell.angle_beta   90.00
_cell.angle_gamma   90.00
#
_symmetry.space_group_name_H-M   'P 1'
#
loop_
_entity.id
_entity.type
_entity.pdbx_description
1 polymer ?
#
loop_
_entity_poly.entity_id
_entity_poly.type
_entity_poly.pdbx_seq_one_letter_code
_entity_poly.pdbx_strand_id
1 'polypeptide(L)'
;MLRKLFSATTLAGALAGTAMAQSPDAGCALPSEPKGIPAAIDAAITGPADKDRACMKALLIPEARMMFVSLGTDGATTYRLETLDDWIARVKARGHAMLEEKQLKFHIERYGNIAHLWSSYALHSDGKPVARGINSIQAIKEAGGWRVTGIMVQAESATAPLPKEYLP
;
A
#
# COMPACT_ATOMS: atom_id res chain seq x y z
N MET A 1 33.84 46.66 -57.50
CA MET A 1 34.35 45.75 -56.46
C MET A 1 33.20 45.53 -55.45
N LEU A 2 32.54 44.37 -55.51
CA LEU A 2 31.35 44.07 -54.74
C LEU A 2 31.74 43.07 -53.64
N ARG A 3 31.74 43.51 -52.34
CA ARG A 3 31.94 42.62 -51.18
C ARG A 3 30.64 41.97 -50.80
N LYS A 4 30.58 40.62 -50.93
CA LYS A 4 29.47 39.81 -50.42
C LYS A 4 29.65 39.60 -48.92
N LEU A 5 28.67 40.01 -48.15
CA LEU A 5 28.52 39.70 -46.70
C LEU A 5 27.81 38.34 -46.60
N PHE A 6 28.46 37.38 -45.98
CA PHE A 6 27.86 36.11 -45.57
C PHE A 6 27.26 36.25 -44.16
N SER A 7 25.98 36.11 -44.06
CA SER A 7 25.26 36.06 -42.77
C SER A 7 25.26 34.57 -42.33
N ALA A 8 25.86 34.26 -41.20
CA ALA A 8 25.79 32.98 -40.57
C ALA A 8 24.60 32.94 -39.62
N THR A 9 23.61 32.09 -39.95
CA THR A 9 22.46 31.81 -39.11
C THR A 9 22.82 30.65 -38.16
N THR A 10 22.97 30.94 -36.89
CA THR A 10 23.13 29.95 -35.83
C THR A 10 21.79 29.35 -35.46
N LEU A 11 21.59 28.06 -35.75
CA LEU A 11 20.42 27.29 -35.32
C LEU A 11 20.62 26.82 -33.87
N ALA A 12 19.91 27.40 -32.93
CA ALA A 12 19.88 26.93 -31.54
C ALA A 12 18.96 25.71 -31.45
N GLY A 13 19.52 24.53 -31.31
CA GLY A 13 18.77 23.30 -31.06
C GLY A 13 18.32 23.25 -29.60
N ALA A 14 17.01 23.34 -29.35
CA ALA A 14 16.41 23.08 -28.07
C ALA A 14 16.43 21.55 -27.78
N LEU A 15 17.26 21.11 -26.84
CA LEU A 15 17.23 19.76 -26.28
C LEU A 15 15.99 19.68 -25.37
N ALA A 16 14.92 19.09 -25.87
CA ALA A 16 13.79 18.67 -25.05
C ALA A 16 14.26 17.49 -24.18
N GLY A 17 14.55 17.76 -22.92
CA GLY A 17 14.80 16.74 -21.92
C GLY A 17 13.52 15.96 -21.68
N THR A 18 13.44 14.72 -22.19
CA THR A 18 12.42 13.75 -21.78
C THR A 18 12.68 13.42 -20.32
N ALA A 19 11.82 13.91 -19.42
CA ALA A 19 11.78 13.44 -18.04
C ALA A 19 11.46 11.93 -18.08
N MET A 20 12.47 11.11 -17.86
CA MET A 20 12.29 9.68 -17.61
C MET A 20 11.51 9.56 -16.30
N ALA A 21 10.26 9.12 -16.37
CA ALA A 21 9.54 8.65 -15.20
C ALA A 21 10.38 7.55 -14.57
N GLN A 22 10.82 7.75 -13.33
CA GLN A 22 11.54 6.73 -12.58
C GLN A 22 10.64 5.50 -12.47
N SER A 23 11.08 4.38 -13.04
CA SER A 23 10.44 3.09 -12.83
C SER A 23 10.38 2.80 -11.33
N PRO A 24 9.26 2.26 -10.79
CA PRO A 24 9.22 1.85 -9.41
C PRO A 24 10.38 0.88 -9.14
N ASP A 25 11.01 1.04 -7.96
CA ASP A 25 12.16 0.25 -7.52
C ASP A 25 12.03 -1.21 -7.93
N ALA A 26 13.11 -1.79 -8.48
CA ALA A 26 13.18 -3.15 -9.01
C ALA A 26 12.85 -4.28 -7.99
N GLY A 27 12.54 -3.90 -6.72
CA GLY A 27 12.15 -4.82 -5.65
C GLY A 27 10.65 -4.85 -5.31
N CYS A 28 9.81 -3.96 -5.84
CA CYS A 28 8.40 -3.83 -5.47
C CYS A 28 7.46 -4.17 -6.63
N ALA A 29 7.53 -5.41 -7.14
CA ALA A 29 6.65 -5.87 -8.21
C ALA A 29 5.18 -5.87 -7.75
N LEU A 30 4.30 -5.26 -8.57
CA LEU A 30 2.86 -5.33 -8.33
C LEU A 30 2.32 -6.75 -8.60
N PRO A 31 1.33 -7.22 -7.82
CA PRO A 31 0.68 -8.49 -8.09
C PRO A 31 0.05 -8.53 -9.48
N SER A 32 0.31 -9.58 -10.27
CA SER A 32 -0.33 -9.80 -11.57
C SER A 32 -1.80 -10.20 -11.44
N GLU A 33 -2.17 -10.81 -10.30
CA GLU A 33 -3.52 -11.26 -9.95
C GLU A 33 -3.90 -10.80 -8.52
N PRO A 34 -5.21 -10.59 -8.22
CA PRO A 34 -5.63 -10.09 -6.90
C PRO A 34 -5.19 -11.00 -5.75
N LYS A 35 -5.07 -12.31 -5.98
CA LYS A 35 -4.62 -13.27 -4.96
C LYS A 35 -3.19 -13.02 -4.44
N GLY A 36 -2.40 -12.23 -5.15
CA GLY A 36 -1.06 -11.83 -4.73
C GLY A 36 -1.04 -10.62 -3.78
N ILE A 37 -2.16 -9.88 -3.66
CA ILE A 37 -2.25 -8.68 -2.81
C ILE A 37 -1.97 -8.98 -1.34
N PRO A 38 -2.53 -10.04 -0.71
CA PRO A 38 -2.23 -10.37 0.68
C PRO A 38 -0.74 -10.53 0.97
N ALA A 39 -0.04 -11.31 0.15
CA ALA A 39 1.40 -11.51 0.30
C ALA A 39 2.22 -10.22 0.05
N ALA A 40 1.77 -9.36 -0.87
CA ALA A 40 2.40 -8.07 -1.12
C ALA A 40 2.24 -7.11 0.08
N ILE A 41 1.09 -7.11 0.75
CA ILE A 41 0.85 -6.35 1.99
C ILE A 41 1.77 -6.87 3.10
N ASP A 42 1.82 -8.20 3.32
CA ASP A 42 2.68 -8.83 4.33
C ASP A 42 4.15 -8.40 4.14
N ALA A 43 4.66 -8.53 2.91
CA ALA A 43 6.04 -8.14 2.59
C ALA A 43 6.29 -6.64 2.77
N ALA A 44 5.32 -5.79 2.41
CA ALA A 44 5.44 -4.33 2.54
C ALA A 44 5.43 -3.88 4.02
N ILE A 45 4.70 -4.57 4.90
CA ILE A 45 4.58 -4.24 6.33
C ILE A 45 5.71 -4.88 7.14
N THR A 46 6.04 -6.15 6.92
CA THR A 46 7.01 -6.89 7.72
C THR A 46 8.41 -6.28 7.65
N GLY A 47 9.08 -6.20 8.79
CA GLY A 47 10.42 -5.63 9.00
C GLY A 47 10.43 -4.51 10.05
N PRO A 48 11.59 -3.84 10.27
CA PRO A 48 11.69 -2.73 11.21
C PRO A 48 10.64 -1.65 10.95
N ALA A 49 10.04 -1.10 11.99
CA ALA A 49 8.97 -0.11 11.85
C ALA A 49 9.43 1.17 11.13
N ASP A 50 10.71 1.51 11.27
CA ASP A 50 11.36 2.66 10.63
C ASP A 50 11.97 2.34 9.24
N LYS A 51 11.79 1.11 8.73
CA LYS A 51 12.26 0.79 7.36
C LYS A 51 11.57 1.68 6.31
N ASP A 52 12.21 1.80 5.15
CA ASP A 52 11.55 2.38 3.97
C ASP A 52 10.32 1.55 3.57
N ARG A 53 9.23 2.25 3.28
CA ARG A 53 7.93 1.69 2.88
C ARG A 53 7.65 1.90 1.38
N ALA A 54 8.71 1.95 0.54
CA ALA A 54 8.58 2.13 -0.90
C ALA A 54 7.63 1.10 -1.53
N CYS A 55 7.69 -0.17 -1.10
CA CYS A 55 6.79 -1.21 -1.61
C CYS A 55 5.33 -0.98 -1.21
N MET A 56 5.06 -0.40 -0.03
CA MET A 56 3.70 -0.01 0.33
C MET A 56 3.21 1.15 -0.54
N LYS A 57 4.08 2.13 -0.84
CA LYS A 57 3.79 3.24 -1.75
C LYS A 57 3.57 2.76 -3.20
N ALA A 58 4.30 1.74 -3.64
CA ALA A 58 4.08 1.14 -4.95
C ALA A 58 2.76 0.36 -5.01
N LEU A 59 2.41 -0.38 -3.95
CA LEU A 59 1.21 -1.21 -3.90
C LEU A 59 -0.08 -0.40 -3.80
N LEU A 60 -0.09 0.73 -3.10
CA LEU A 60 -1.26 1.60 -2.96
C LEU A 60 -1.24 2.71 -4.02
N ILE A 61 -2.42 3.10 -4.52
CA ILE A 61 -2.52 4.33 -5.31
C ILE A 61 -2.31 5.56 -4.40
N PRO A 62 -1.88 6.73 -4.94
CA PRO A 62 -1.62 7.92 -4.10
C PRO A 62 -2.84 8.40 -3.31
N GLU A 63 -4.03 8.23 -3.88
CA GLU A 63 -5.32 8.64 -3.28
C GLU A 63 -5.85 7.63 -2.27
N ALA A 64 -5.21 6.46 -2.11
CA ALA A 64 -5.65 5.42 -1.19
C ALA A 64 -5.82 5.94 0.23
N ARG A 65 -6.81 5.40 0.93
CA ARG A 65 -7.06 5.71 2.35
C ARG A 65 -7.06 4.43 3.16
N MET A 66 -6.56 4.56 4.38
CA MET A 66 -6.58 3.50 5.38
C MET A 66 -7.53 3.92 6.49
N MET A 67 -8.57 3.12 6.74
CA MET A 67 -9.54 3.38 7.81
C MET A 67 -9.37 2.33 8.90
N PHE A 68 -9.05 2.76 10.11
CA PHE A 68 -8.92 1.91 11.28
C PHE A 68 -10.16 2.05 12.14
N VAL A 69 -10.96 1.00 12.18
CA VAL A 69 -12.24 0.94 12.92
C VAL A 69 -11.99 0.28 14.26
N SER A 70 -12.60 0.82 15.30
CA SER A 70 -12.59 0.26 16.65
C SER A 70 -14.02 0.19 17.19
N LEU A 71 -14.35 -0.93 17.84
CA LEU A 71 -15.60 -1.13 18.54
C LEU A 71 -15.35 -1.02 20.05
N GLY A 72 -15.97 -0.04 20.68
CA GLY A 72 -15.93 0.15 22.12
C GLY A 72 -16.70 -0.94 22.87
N THR A 73 -16.45 -1.06 24.18
CA THR A 73 -17.17 -2.00 25.05
C THR A 73 -18.63 -1.63 25.25
N ASP A 74 -18.97 -0.39 25.01
CA ASP A 74 -20.34 0.17 24.99
C ASP A 74 -21.07 -0.04 23.65
N GLY A 75 -20.40 -0.68 22.67
CA GLY A 75 -20.92 -0.87 21.32
C GLY A 75 -20.72 0.34 20.40
N ALA A 76 -20.13 1.45 20.88
CA ALA A 76 -19.87 2.61 20.05
C ALA A 76 -18.75 2.31 19.03
N THR A 77 -18.99 2.72 17.79
CA THR A 77 -17.97 2.62 16.73
C THR A 77 -17.21 3.94 16.61
N THR A 78 -15.89 3.86 16.65
CA THR A 78 -14.99 4.95 16.32
C THR A 78 -14.11 4.57 15.15
N TYR A 79 -13.60 5.56 14.41
CA TYR A 79 -12.66 5.29 13.32
C TYR A 79 -11.63 6.40 13.20
N ARG A 80 -10.48 6.05 12.64
CA ARG A 80 -9.43 6.96 12.21
C ARG A 80 -9.16 6.74 10.73
N LEU A 81 -9.25 7.81 9.94
CA LEU A 81 -8.93 7.81 8.51
C LEU A 81 -7.54 8.41 8.34
N GLU A 82 -6.67 7.69 7.65
CA GLU A 82 -5.28 8.09 7.39
C GLU A 82 -4.98 8.06 5.89
N THR A 83 -4.12 8.98 5.45
CA THR A 83 -3.38 8.81 4.20
C THR A 83 -2.30 7.76 4.39
N LEU A 84 -1.70 7.27 3.29
CA LEU A 84 -0.57 6.36 3.39
C LEU A 84 0.63 7.00 4.11
N ASP A 85 0.90 8.28 3.86
CA ASP A 85 2.01 8.98 4.51
C ASP A 85 1.77 9.17 6.02
N ASP A 86 0.54 9.45 6.45
CA ASP A 86 0.18 9.50 7.88
C ASP A 86 0.42 8.15 8.55
N TRP A 87 -0.01 7.06 7.90
CA TRP A 87 0.21 5.70 8.39
C TRP A 87 1.72 5.38 8.49
N ILE A 88 2.50 5.70 7.45
CA ILE A 88 3.95 5.50 7.45
C ILE A 88 4.61 6.26 8.59
N ALA A 89 4.25 7.55 8.79
CA ALA A 89 4.79 8.37 9.86
C ALA A 89 4.48 7.77 11.24
N ARG A 90 3.23 7.32 11.45
CA ARG A 90 2.81 6.67 12.69
C ARG A 90 3.52 5.35 12.95
N VAL A 91 3.73 4.54 11.92
CA VAL A 91 4.48 3.29 12.04
C VAL A 91 5.94 3.56 12.34
N LYS A 92 6.56 4.50 11.62
CA LYS A 92 7.97 4.89 11.80
C LYS A 92 8.27 5.45 13.20
N ALA A 93 7.29 6.09 13.85
CA ALA A 93 7.43 6.58 15.23
C ALA A 93 7.66 5.45 16.26
N ARG A 94 7.47 4.18 15.89
CA ARG A 94 7.77 3.00 16.73
C ARG A 94 9.26 2.63 16.72
N GLY A 95 10.09 3.35 15.95
CA GLY A 95 11.54 3.12 15.86
C GLY A 95 11.88 1.77 15.24
N HIS A 96 12.86 1.08 15.82
CA HIS A 96 13.37 -0.20 15.31
C HIS A 96 12.52 -1.42 15.68
N ALA A 97 11.33 -1.25 16.27
CA ALA A 97 10.46 -2.38 16.61
C ALA A 97 10.21 -3.26 15.37
N MET A 98 10.45 -4.55 15.47
CA MET A 98 10.24 -5.51 14.39
C MET A 98 8.75 -5.80 14.24
N LEU A 99 8.17 -5.45 13.10
CA LEU A 99 6.80 -5.77 12.76
C LEU A 99 6.75 -7.03 11.90
N GLU A 100 5.81 -7.92 12.20
CA GLU A 100 5.53 -9.12 11.41
C GLU A 100 4.02 -9.17 11.17
N GLU A 101 3.60 -8.89 9.95
CA GLU A 101 2.20 -9.04 9.56
C GLU A 101 2.05 -10.28 8.67
N LYS A 102 0.96 -10.99 8.88
CA LYS A 102 0.59 -12.15 8.08
C LYS A 102 -0.90 -12.15 7.83
N GLN A 103 -1.29 -12.20 6.55
CA GLN A 103 -2.66 -12.52 6.18
C GLN A 103 -2.89 -14.02 6.38
N LEU A 104 -3.93 -14.37 7.13
CA LEU A 104 -4.19 -15.77 7.57
C LEU A 104 -5.09 -16.50 6.58
N LYS A 105 -6.25 -15.94 6.31
CA LYS A 105 -7.23 -16.44 5.33
C LYS A 105 -7.83 -15.26 4.59
N PHE A 106 -8.21 -15.47 3.33
CA PHE A 106 -8.86 -14.42 2.55
C PHE A 106 -9.84 -14.98 1.54
N HIS A 107 -10.85 -14.21 1.27
CA HIS A 107 -11.81 -14.39 0.18
C HIS A 107 -11.67 -13.24 -0.81
N ILE A 108 -11.82 -13.53 -2.11
CA ILE A 108 -11.68 -12.54 -3.17
C ILE A 108 -12.93 -12.57 -4.05
N GLU A 109 -13.49 -11.40 -4.28
CA GLU A 109 -14.47 -11.14 -5.31
C GLU A 109 -13.84 -10.26 -6.38
N ARG A 110 -14.06 -10.60 -7.65
CA ARG A 110 -13.50 -9.86 -8.78
C ARG A 110 -14.54 -9.68 -9.88
N TYR A 111 -14.57 -8.46 -10.43
CA TYR A 111 -15.27 -8.18 -11.67
C TYR A 111 -14.39 -7.31 -12.57
N GLY A 112 -13.96 -7.84 -13.72
CA GLY A 112 -13.10 -7.10 -14.66
C GLY A 112 -11.80 -6.62 -13.99
N ASN A 113 -11.66 -5.31 -13.88
CA ASN A 113 -10.49 -4.61 -13.34
C ASN A 113 -10.69 -4.12 -11.89
N ILE A 114 -11.71 -4.57 -11.18
CA ILE A 114 -11.91 -4.28 -9.76
C ILE A 114 -11.90 -5.58 -8.97
N ALA A 115 -11.39 -5.52 -7.74
CA ALA A 115 -11.42 -6.65 -6.80
C ALA A 115 -11.67 -6.15 -5.38
N HIS A 116 -12.36 -6.99 -4.60
CA HIS A 116 -12.52 -6.86 -3.16
C HIS A 116 -11.91 -8.08 -2.48
N LEU A 117 -11.11 -7.85 -1.45
CA LEU A 117 -10.55 -8.90 -0.63
C LEU A 117 -11.00 -8.69 0.82
N TRP A 118 -11.56 -9.73 1.39
CA TRP A 118 -11.87 -9.83 2.82
C TRP A 118 -10.83 -10.76 3.42
N SER A 119 -9.92 -10.22 4.23
CA SER A 119 -8.74 -10.94 4.69
C SER A 119 -8.58 -10.84 6.19
N SER A 120 -8.41 -11.97 6.88
CA SER A 120 -7.97 -11.95 8.26
C SER A 120 -6.46 -11.81 8.35
N TYR A 121 -6.00 -11.08 9.37
CA TYR A 121 -4.57 -10.83 9.60
C TYR A 121 -4.16 -11.08 11.06
N ALA A 122 -2.87 -11.30 11.26
CA ALA A 122 -2.21 -11.24 12.56
C ALA A 122 -0.99 -10.33 12.45
N LEU A 123 -0.83 -9.44 13.43
CA LEU A 123 0.31 -8.54 13.56
C LEU A 123 1.05 -8.83 14.86
N HIS A 124 2.37 -9.01 14.76
CA HIS A 124 3.28 -9.11 15.88
C HIS A 124 4.24 -7.92 15.89
N SER A 125 4.74 -7.57 17.07
CA SER A 125 5.83 -6.62 17.25
C SER A 125 6.85 -7.22 18.21
N ASP A 126 8.11 -7.34 17.75
CA ASP A 126 9.18 -8.00 18.52
C ASP A 126 8.78 -9.41 18.98
N GLY A 127 8.14 -10.18 18.09
CA GLY A 127 7.65 -11.53 18.34
C GLY A 127 6.42 -11.63 19.25
N LYS A 128 5.87 -10.51 19.74
CA LYS A 128 4.69 -10.49 20.61
C LYS A 128 3.43 -10.16 19.81
N PRO A 129 2.30 -10.87 20.02
CA PRO A 129 1.03 -10.51 19.40
C PRO A 129 0.62 -9.07 19.75
N VAL A 130 0.26 -8.28 18.74
CA VAL A 130 -0.20 -6.89 18.89
C VAL A 130 -1.67 -6.77 18.53
N ALA A 131 -2.05 -7.34 17.40
CA ALA A 131 -3.41 -7.30 16.90
C ALA A 131 -3.66 -8.47 15.94
N ARG A 132 -4.91 -8.87 15.83
CA ARG A 132 -5.44 -9.62 14.69
C ARG A 132 -6.85 -9.11 14.40
N GLY A 133 -7.35 -9.39 13.21
CA GLY A 133 -8.66 -8.87 12.82
C GLY A 133 -8.92 -9.09 11.34
N ILE A 134 -9.72 -8.20 10.77
CA ILE A 134 -10.13 -8.23 9.36
C ILE A 134 -9.63 -6.98 8.64
N ASN A 135 -9.11 -7.19 7.44
CA ASN A 135 -8.88 -6.19 6.41
C ASN A 135 -9.93 -6.33 5.31
N SER A 136 -10.68 -5.27 5.05
CA SER A 136 -11.49 -5.11 3.83
C SER A 136 -10.68 -4.29 2.84
N ILE A 137 -10.26 -4.90 1.74
CA ILE A 137 -9.30 -4.31 0.79
C ILE A 137 -10.00 -4.11 -0.55
N GLN A 138 -9.92 -2.91 -1.10
CA GLN A 138 -10.38 -2.61 -2.46
C GLN A 138 -9.18 -2.45 -3.38
N ALA A 139 -9.25 -3.01 -4.58
CA ALA A 139 -8.15 -2.98 -5.53
C ALA A 139 -8.63 -2.78 -6.97
N ILE A 140 -7.76 -2.18 -7.77
CA ILE A 140 -7.94 -2.00 -9.21
C ILE A 140 -6.76 -2.60 -9.98
N LYS A 141 -7.03 -3.01 -11.22
CA LYS A 141 -5.99 -3.45 -12.16
C LYS A 141 -5.54 -2.28 -13.03
N GLU A 142 -4.27 -1.96 -12.97
CA GLU A 142 -3.59 -1.02 -13.86
C GLU A 142 -2.66 -1.77 -14.84
N ALA A 143 -1.98 -1.05 -15.74
CA ALA A 143 -1.07 -1.64 -16.73
C ALA A 143 0.07 -2.44 -16.09
N GLY A 144 0.57 -2.02 -14.91
CA GLY A 144 1.67 -2.67 -14.18
C GLY A 144 1.24 -3.80 -13.25
N GLY A 145 -0.05 -4.00 -13.01
CA GLY A 145 -0.57 -5.00 -12.06
C GLY A 145 -1.70 -4.47 -11.18
N TRP A 146 -2.00 -5.19 -10.09
CA TRP A 146 -3.05 -4.80 -9.16
C TRP A 146 -2.52 -3.82 -8.11
N ARG A 147 -3.30 -2.76 -7.88
CA ARG A 147 -3.01 -1.77 -6.84
C ARG A 147 -4.20 -1.60 -5.90
N VAL A 148 -3.90 -1.33 -4.64
CA VAL A 148 -4.90 -1.13 -3.59
C VAL A 148 -5.38 0.32 -3.61
N THR A 149 -6.71 0.51 -3.59
CA THR A 149 -7.35 1.83 -3.56
C THR A 149 -7.78 2.24 -2.16
N GLY A 150 -7.89 1.28 -1.24
CA GLY A 150 -8.21 1.54 0.15
C GLY A 150 -8.23 0.27 0.98
N ILE A 151 -7.98 0.44 2.27
CA ILE A 151 -8.01 -0.65 3.26
C ILE A 151 -8.82 -0.17 4.46
N MET A 152 -9.87 -0.92 4.81
CA MET A 152 -10.55 -0.76 6.08
C MET A 152 -10.13 -1.88 7.01
N VAL A 153 -9.69 -1.54 8.21
CA VAL A 153 -9.13 -2.47 9.18
C VAL A 153 -9.96 -2.43 10.45
N GLN A 154 -10.39 -3.59 10.94
CA GLN A 154 -10.93 -3.72 12.28
C GLN A 154 -10.19 -4.82 13.04
N ALA A 155 -9.54 -4.45 14.12
CA ALA A 155 -8.96 -5.41 15.04
C ALA A 155 -10.07 -6.12 15.83
N GLU A 156 -9.83 -7.40 16.16
CA GLU A 156 -10.73 -8.13 17.07
C GLU A 156 -10.75 -7.47 18.48
N SER A 157 -11.85 -7.65 19.16
CA SER A 157 -12.02 -7.23 20.54
C SER A 157 -12.84 -8.28 21.29
N ALA A 158 -12.99 -8.11 22.61
CA ALA A 158 -13.85 -8.98 23.40
C ALA A 158 -15.30 -8.99 22.91
N THR A 159 -15.79 -7.86 22.33
CA THR A 159 -17.14 -7.70 21.79
C THR A 159 -17.25 -8.07 20.31
N ALA A 160 -16.14 -8.22 19.60
CA ALA A 160 -16.07 -8.64 18.21
C ALA A 160 -14.88 -9.59 18.01
N PRO A 161 -14.95 -10.82 18.52
CA PRO A 161 -13.89 -11.81 18.35
C PRO A 161 -13.83 -12.24 16.88
N LEU A 162 -12.63 -12.59 16.41
CA LEU A 162 -12.44 -13.09 15.05
C LEU A 162 -13.15 -14.44 14.89
N PRO A 163 -14.10 -14.57 13.92
CA PRO A 163 -14.80 -15.83 13.70
C PRO A 163 -13.86 -16.99 13.34
N LYS A 164 -14.23 -18.22 13.73
CA LYS A 164 -13.37 -19.40 13.55
C LYS A 164 -12.99 -19.69 12.11
N GLU A 165 -13.88 -19.37 11.16
CA GLU A 165 -13.64 -19.53 9.73
C GLU A 165 -12.49 -18.66 9.21
N TYR A 166 -12.10 -17.61 9.93
CA TYR A 166 -10.99 -16.71 9.61
C TYR A 166 -9.70 -17.03 10.36
N LEU A 167 -9.70 -18.07 11.18
CA LEU A 167 -8.50 -18.58 11.84
C LEU A 167 -7.81 -19.63 10.95
N PRO A 168 -6.46 -19.79 11.04
CA PRO A 168 -5.70 -20.81 10.32
C PRO A 168 -6.20 -22.22 10.62
#